data_c8d67ee95445e28a4ba2c9deb8ac64e8
#
_entry.id   c8d67ee95445e28a4ba2c9deb8ac64e8
#
_cell.length_a   1.000
_cell.length_b   1.000
_cell.length_c   1.000
_cell.angle_alpha   90.00
_cell.angle_beta   90.00
_cell.angle_gamma   90.00
#
_symmetry.space_group_name_H-M   'P 1'
#
loop_
_entity.id
_entity.type
_entity.pdbx_description
1 polymer ?
#
loop_
_entity_poly.entity_id
_entity_poly.type
_entity_poly.pdbx_seq_one_letter_code
_entity_poly.pdbx_strand_id
1 'polypeptide(L)' 'MNQISELDLQNLRHLIGGFDTTHCKMDEYARQATDAQVKQFFQKSAQSAADCKNQLMQYLQ' A
#
# COMPACT_ATOMS: atom_id res chain seq x y z
N MET A 1 6.44 11.15 -19.33
CA MET A 1 6.96 10.72 -18.02
C MET A 1 8.35 11.26 -17.80
N ASN A 2 8.63 11.78 -16.62
CA ASN A 2 9.94 12.30 -16.30
C ASN A 2 10.95 11.18 -16.21
N GLN A 3 12.20 11.54 -16.45
CA GLN A 3 13.28 10.58 -16.31
C GLN A 3 13.48 10.28 -14.82
N ILE A 4 13.55 9.01 -14.51
CA ILE A 4 13.74 8.54 -13.14
C ILE A 4 15.09 7.84 -13.09
N SER A 5 15.90 8.17 -12.10
CA SER A 5 17.18 7.49 -11.91
C SER A 5 16.97 6.02 -11.54
N GLU A 6 18.01 5.21 -11.74
CA GLU A 6 17.94 3.80 -11.35
C GLU A 6 17.67 3.66 -9.84
N LEU A 7 18.29 4.52 -9.04
CA LEU A 7 18.08 4.48 -7.59
C LEU A 7 16.64 4.79 -7.23
N ASP A 8 16.06 5.82 -7.85
CA ASP A 8 14.66 6.16 -7.62
C ASP A 8 13.75 5.03 -8.04
N LEU A 9 14.05 4.38 -9.16
CA LEU A 9 13.27 3.25 -9.66
C LEU A 9 13.29 2.09 -8.67
N GLN A 10 14.47 1.77 -8.13
CA GLN A 10 14.60 0.72 -7.12
C GLN A 10 13.81 1.05 -5.87
N ASN A 11 13.89 2.31 -5.42
CA ASN A 11 13.16 2.76 -4.23
C ASN A 11 11.65 2.69 -4.44
N LEU A 12 11.18 3.07 -5.62
CA LEU A 12 9.76 2.99 -5.96
C LEU A 12 9.27 1.55 -5.92
N ARG A 13 10.02 0.63 -6.52
CA ARG A 13 9.65 -0.78 -6.52
C ARG A 13 9.59 -1.35 -5.10
N HIS A 14 10.56 -0.97 -4.29
CA HIS A 14 10.60 -1.43 -2.89
C HIS A 14 9.39 -0.91 -2.11
N LEU A 15 9.06 0.37 -2.27
CA LEU A 15 7.91 0.98 -1.60
C LEU A 15 6.60 0.34 -2.06
N ILE A 16 6.46 0.12 -3.36
CA ILE A 16 5.25 -0.49 -3.93
C ILE A 16 5.05 -1.88 -3.32
N GLY A 17 6.12 -2.68 -3.24
CA GLY A 17 6.06 -3.99 -2.61
C GLY A 17 5.69 -3.91 -1.14
N GLY A 18 6.22 -2.92 -0.42
CA GLY A 18 5.91 -2.70 0.99
C GLY A 18 4.45 -2.33 1.20
N PHE A 19 3.90 -1.45 0.36
CA PHE A 19 2.49 -1.09 0.46
C PHE A 19 1.58 -2.25 0.11
N ASP A 20 1.97 -3.08 -0.85
CA ASP A 20 1.21 -4.26 -1.22
C ASP A 20 1.13 -5.24 -0.05
N THR A 21 2.26 -5.49 0.62
CA THR A 21 2.33 -6.34 1.80
C THR A 21 1.47 -5.77 2.93
N THR A 22 1.59 -4.45 3.17
CA THR A 22 0.83 -3.78 4.22
C THR A 22 -0.67 -3.89 3.95
N HIS A 23 -1.09 -3.69 2.70
CA HIS A 23 -2.48 -3.82 2.30
C HIS A 23 -3.01 -5.22 2.65
N CYS A 24 -2.27 -6.26 2.30
CA CYS A 24 -2.68 -7.65 2.58
C CYS A 24 -2.77 -7.91 4.08
N LYS A 25 -1.82 -7.42 4.86
CA LYS A 25 -1.83 -7.59 6.32
C LYS A 25 -3.02 -6.88 6.95
N MET A 26 -3.31 -5.66 6.51
CA MET A 26 -4.43 -4.89 7.06
C MET A 26 -5.76 -5.54 6.73
N ASP A 27 -5.90 -6.08 5.52
CA ASP A 27 -7.09 -6.84 5.13
C ASP A 27 -7.29 -8.04 6.05
N GLU A 28 -6.21 -8.78 6.33
CA GLU A 28 -6.28 -9.96 7.18
C GLU A 28 -6.66 -9.57 8.61
N TYR A 29 -6.06 -8.51 9.13
CA TYR A 29 -6.40 -8.01 10.47
C TYR A 29 -7.86 -7.57 10.55
N ALA A 30 -8.37 -6.95 9.49
CA ALA A 30 -9.77 -6.54 9.42
C ALA A 30 -10.70 -7.75 9.51
N ARG A 31 -10.35 -8.84 8.81
CA ARG A 31 -11.15 -10.06 8.86
C ARG A 31 -11.15 -10.70 10.23
N GLN A 32 -10.06 -10.59 10.97
CA GLN A 32 -9.92 -11.20 12.30
C GLN A 32 -10.48 -10.32 13.42
N ALA A 33 -10.64 -9.03 13.18
CA ALA A 33 -11.07 -8.11 14.22
C ALA A 33 -12.51 -8.39 14.66
N THR A 34 -12.75 -8.40 15.97
CA THR A 34 -14.08 -8.60 16.53
C THR A 34 -14.75 -7.29 16.88
N ASP A 35 -13.98 -6.24 17.17
CA ASP A 35 -14.48 -4.91 17.46
C ASP A 35 -14.74 -4.15 16.17
N ALA A 36 -15.92 -3.54 16.05
CA ALA A 36 -16.33 -2.87 14.80
C ALA A 36 -15.45 -1.67 14.47
N GLN A 37 -15.02 -0.91 15.47
CA GLN A 37 -14.19 0.26 15.23
C GLN A 37 -12.78 -0.13 14.82
N VAL A 38 -12.24 -1.17 15.44
CA VAL A 38 -10.92 -1.71 15.09
C VAL A 38 -10.96 -2.26 13.68
N LYS A 39 -12.02 -2.98 13.34
CA LYS A 39 -12.21 -3.51 11.98
C LYS A 39 -12.20 -2.39 10.94
N GLN A 40 -12.94 -1.31 11.21
CA GLN A 40 -12.98 -0.14 10.34
C GLN A 40 -11.59 0.49 10.17
N PHE A 41 -10.84 0.59 11.25
CA PHE A 41 -9.49 1.14 11.20
C PHE A 41 -8.62 0.33 10.24
N PHE A 42 -8.65 -0.99 10.36
CA PHE A 42 -7.84 -1.84 9.48
C PHE A 42 -8.31 -1.77 8.04
N GLN A 43 -9.63 -1.70 7.80
CA GLN A 43 -10.17 -1.55 6.45
C GLN A 43 -9.71 -0.26 5.80
N LYS A 44 -9.74 0.85 6.55
CA LYS A 44 -9.27 2.14 6.05
C LYS A 44 -7.76 2.13 5.80
N SER A 45 -7.01 1.49 6.68
CA SER A 45 -5.56 1.37 6.52
C SER A 45 -5.19 0.56 5.28
N ALA A 46 -5.93 -0.51 5.02
CA ALA A 46 -5.73 -1.31 3.82
C ALA A 46 -6.00 -0.48 2.56
N GLN A 47 -7.07 0.29 2.57
CA GLN A 47 -7.42 1.15 1.43
C GLN A 47 -6.36 2.22 1.20
N SER A 48 -5.87 2.84 2.29
CA SER A 48 -4.82 3.87 2.19
C SER A 48 -3.54 3.30 1.59
N ALA A 49 -3.17 2.08 1.99
CA ALA A 49 -1.98 1.43 1.44
C ALA A 49 -2.15 1.14 -0.05
N ALA A 50 -3.34 0.68 -0.45
CA ALA A 50 -3.63 0.43 -1.86
C ALA A 50 -3.59 1.73 -2.68
N ASP A 51 -4.13 2.82 -2.14
CA ASP A 51 -4.11 4.11 -2.81
C ASP A 51 -2.69 4.63 -2.98
N CYS A 52 -1.87 4.51 -1.95
CA CYS A 52 -0.46 4.92 -2.04
C CYS A 52 0.29 4.10 -3.08
N LYS A 53 0.06 2.80 -3.10
CA LYS A 53 0.67 1.92 -4.11
C LYS A 53 0.28 2.38 -5.51
N ASN A 54 -1.00 2.64 -5.74
CA ASN A 54 -1.48 3.05 -7.05
C ASN A 54 -0.88 4.38 -7.50
N GLN A 55 -0.72 5.32 -6.58
CA GLN A 55 -0.08 6.59 -6.88
C GLN A 55 1.38 6.41 -7.27
N LEU A 56 2.09 5.55 -6.55
CA LEU A 56 3.50 5.28 -6.86
C LEU A 56 3.66 4.57 -8.19
N MET A 57 2.74 3.69 -8.54
CA MET A 57 2.80 2.95 -9.80
C MET A 57 2.70 3.87 -11.01
N GLN A 58 2.08 5.04 -10.86
CA GLN A 58 2.00 6.01 -11.95
C GLN A 58 3.38 6.50 -12.41
N TYR A 59 4.36 6.50 -11.52
CA TYR A 59 5.72 6.90 -11.87
C TYR A 59 6.46 5.85 -12.69
N LEU A 60 5.92 4.64 -12.78
CA LEU A 60 6.53 3.54 -13.54
C LEU A 60 5.97 3.39 -14.95
N GLN A 61 5.00 4.19 -15.29
CA GLN A 61 4.35 4.13 -16.61
C GLN A 61 5.03 5.01 -17.64
#